data_40eaa36bd9f826b807fb2c069768e4ca
#
_entry.id   40eaa36bd9f826b807fb2c069768e4ca
#
_cell.length_a   1.000
_cell.length_b   1.000
_cell.length_c   1.000
_cell.angle_alpha   90.00
_cell.angle_beta   90.00
_cell.angle_gamma   90.00
#
_symmetry.space_group_name_H-M   'P 1'
#
loop_
_entity.id
_entity.type
_entity.pdbx_description
1 polymer ?
#
loop_
_entity_poly.entity_id
_entity_poly.type
_entity_poly.pdbx_seq_one_letter_code
_entity_poly.pdbx_strand_id
1 'polypeptide(L)'
;EAKRQVFGKVGIDSFAGPSEIMIVCDREETPVEYLVRDLLSQAEHDPEAGAILATTSRDQALNVKNRLQELVPTLPRREIIEESFASRSALIVCDSKEECFDAVNEMAPEHLELLTEDPFQDLHRVRNAGAIFVGPNTPEAVGDYFAGPNHTLPTSGCAKFASPLGVQDFTKSSSVLAYSE
;
A
#
# COMPACT_ATOMS: atom_id res chain seq x y z
N GLU A 1 -13.38 3.14 16.13
CA GLU A 1 -13.86 2.84 17.49
C GLU A 1 -15.29 2.25 17.48
N ALA A 2 -16.27 2.83 16.75
CA ALA A 2 -17.66 2.32 16.70
C ALA A 2 -17.74 0.84 16.27
N LYS A 3 -17.00 0.43 15.23
CA LYS A 3 -16.94 -0.97 14.78
C LYS A 3 -16.46 -1.92 15.89
N ARG A 4 -15.48 -1.52 16.71
CA ARG A 4 -14.98 -2.34 17.84
C ARG A 4 -16.06 -2.60 18.90
N GLN A 5 -16.94 -1.63 19.16
CA GLN A 5 -17.98 -1.75 20.18
C GLN A 5 -19.12 -2.69 19.77
N VAL A 6 -19.36 -2.88 18.48
CA VAL A 6 -20.44 -3.74 17.96
C VAL A 6 -19.94 -5.09 17.49
N PHE A 7 -18.64 -5.28 17.33
CA PHE A 7 -18.06 -6.56 16.92
C PHE A 7 -18.45 -7.69 17.88
N GLY A 8 -18.93 -8.79 17.34
CA GLY A 8 -19.48 -9.91 18.10
C GLY A 8 -21.00 -9.86 18.29
N LYS A 9 -21.63 -8.68 18.17
CA LYS A 9 -23.10 -8.55 18.05
C LYS A 9 -23.53 -8.53 16.59
N VAL A 10 -22.71 -7.93 15.73
CA VAL A 10 -22.82 -7.94 14.27
C VAL A 10 -21.46 -8.25 13.68
N GLY A 11 -21.43 -8.71 12.43
CA GLY A 11 -20.18 -8.78 11.64
C GLY A 11 -19.71 -7.40 11.25
N ILE A 12 -18.41 -7.26 11.06
CA ILE A 12 -17.79 -6.06 10.48
C ILE A 12 -16.86 -6.49 9.34
N ASP A 13 -16.64 -5.61 8.39
CA ASP A 13 -15.69 -5.78 7.28
C ASP A 13 -14.25 -5.81 7.79
N SER A 14 -13.78 -4.66 8.31
CA SER A 14 -12.42 -4.50 8.83
C SER A 14 -12.34 -3.37 9.85
N PHE A 15 -11.23 -3.30 10.55
CA PHE A 15 -10.83 -2.13 11.32
C PHE A 15 -9.93 -1.27 10.42
N ALA A 16 -10.43 -0.13 9.96
CA ALA A 16 -9.65 0.80 9.17
C ALA A 16 -8.51 1.43 10.00
N GLY A 17 -7.35 1.54 9.40
CA GLY A 17 -6.21 2.32 9.86
C GLY A 17 -5.92 3.49 8.91
N PRO A 18 -4.82 4.22 9.10
CA PRO A 18 -4.34 5.23 8.16
C PRO A 18 -3.98 4.58 6.82
N SER A 19 -4.14 5.33 5.73
CA SER A 19 -3.77 4.86 4.40
C SER A 19 -2.25 4.70 4.23
N GLU A 20 -1.86 3.73 3.44
CA GLU A 20 -0.46 3.35 3.25
C GLU A 20 -0.15 3.06 1.79
N ILE A 21 0.98 3.55 1.30
CA ILE A 21 1.56 3.12 0.03
C ILE A 21 2.97 2.58 0.25
N MET A 22 3.29 1.47 -0.42
CA MET A 22 4.65 0.99 -0.56
C MET A 22 4.97 0.78 -2.03
N ILE A 23 6.07 1.36 -2.47
CA ILE A 23 6.57 1.23 -3.83
C ILE A 23 7.82 0.36 -3.81
N VAL A 24 7.84 -0.70 -4.61
CA VAL A 24 9.08 -1.46 -4.88
C VAL A 24 9.60 -1.04 -6.24
N CYS A 25 10.83 -0.52 -6.27
CA CYS A 25 11.47 -0.07 -7.49
C CYS A 25 12.91 -0.55 -7.58
N ASP A 26 13.21 -1.41 -8.58
CA ASP A 26 14.55 -1.87 -8.91
C ASP A 26 15.00 -1.41 -10.32
N ARG A 27 14.16 -0.62 -10.99
CA ARG A 27 14.47 -0.04 -12.32
C ARG A 27 15.08 1.34 -12.16
N GLU A 28 16.37 1.47 -12.53
CA GLU A 28 17.08 2.75 -12.46
C GLU A 28 16.51 3.82 -13.41
N GLU A 29 15.92 3.41 -14.54
CA GLU A 29 15.29 4.31 -15.51
C GLU A 29 13.92 4.82 -15.09
N THR A 30 13.34 4.33 -13.98
CA THR A 30 12.07 4.85 -13.50
C THR A 30 12.21 6.33 -13.17
N PRO A 31 11.38 7.20 -13.79
CA PRO A 31 11.47 8.63 -13.53
C PRO A 31 11.22 8.94 -12.05
N VAL A 32 12.10 9.70 -11.44
CA VAL A 32 11.99 10.12 -10.03
C VAL A 32 10.65 10.79 -9.75
N GLU A 33 10.11 11.54 -10.70
CA GLU A 33 8.80 12.19 -10.57
C GLU A 33 7.64 11.19 -10.36
N TYR A 34 7.71 9.97 -10.91
CA TYR A 34 6.68 8.95 -10.68
C TYR A 34 6.69 8.54 -9.21
N LEU A 35 7.86 8.12 -8.70
CA LEU A 35 8.02 7.73 -7.30
C LEU A 35 7.61 8.84 -6.33
N VAL A 36 8.01 10.07 -6.63
CA VAL A 36 7.70 11.24 -5.80
C VAL A 36 6.20 11.52 -5.78
N ARG A 37 5.53 11.48 -6.95
CA ARG A 37 4.09 11.77 -7.03
C ARG A 37 3.24 10.71 -6.35
N ASP A 38 3.62 9.44 -6.49
CA ASP A 38 2.88 8.34 -5.88
C ASP A 38 3.10 8.28 -4.36
N LEU A 39 4.30 8.58 -3.85
CA LEU A 39 4.51 8.77 -2.40
C LEU A 39 3.72 9.95 -1.85
N LEU A 40 3.63 11.05 -2.59
CA LEU A 40 2.89 12.24 -2.17
C LEU A 40 1.38 12.03 -2.22
N SER A 41 0.85 11.21 -3.14
CA SER A 41 -0.57 10.91 -3.24
C SER A 41 -1.12 10.35 -1.93
N GLN A 42 -0.34 9.53 -1.23
CA GLN A 42 -0.71 9.02 0.09
C GLN A 42 -0.35 9.98 1.24
N ALA A 43 0.86 10.54 1.22
CA ALA A 43 1.33 11.38 2.32
C ALA A 43 0.46 12.62 2.56
N GLU A 44 -0.24 13.11 1.53
CA GLU A 44 -1.12 14.26 1.66
C GLU A 44 -2.49 13.95 2.29
N HIS A 45 -2.88 12.68 2.40
CA HIS A 45 -4.20 12.29 2.90
C HIS A 45 -4.37 12.58 4.39
N ASP A 46 -3.40 12.16 5.20
CA ASP A 46 -3.51 12.23 6.66
C ASP A 46 -2.11 12.30 7.29
N PRO A 47 -1.93 12.98 8.44
CA PRO A 47 -0.67 12.99 9.17
C PRO A 47 -0.15 11.60 9.57
N GLU A 48 -1.05 10.63 9.73
CA GLU A 48 -0.70 9.23 10.04
C GLU A 48 -0.54 8.35 8.80
N ALA A 49 -0.71 8.88 7.58
CA ALA A 49 -0.49 8.12 6.34
C ALA A 49 0.96 7.65 6.22
N GLY A 50 1.17 6.47 5.63
CA GLY A 50 2.49 5.91 5.38
C GLY A 50 2.86 5.94 3.90
N ALA A 51 4.05 6.46 3.58
CA ALA A 51 4.57 6.48 2.21
C ALA A 51 5.99 5.90 2.19
N ILE A 52 6.17 4.72 1.61
CA ILE A 52 7.42 3.95 1.68
C ILE A 52 7.92 3.62 0.27
N LEU A 53 9.20 3.86 0.04
CA LEU A 53 9.92 3.36 -1.11
C LEU A 53 10.91 2.28 -0.65
N ALA A 54 10.87 1.10 -1.26
CA ALA A 54 11.90 0.07 -1.17
C ALA A 54 12.60 -0.06 -2.53
N THR A 55 13.90 0.14 -2.55
CA THR A 55 14.71 0.11 -3.77
C THR A 55 16.07 -0.52 -3.52
N THR A 56 16.66 -1.12 -4.55
CA THR A 56 18.06 -1.59 -4.50
C THR A 56 19.06 -0.49 -4.88
N SER A 57 18.59 0.66 -5.39
CA SER A 57 19.44 1.78 -5.79
C SER A 57 19.47 2.89 -4.75
N ARG A 58 20.64 3.05 -4.11
CA ARG A 58 20.88 4.17 -3.18
C ARG A 58 20.76 5.53 -3.88
N ASP A 59 21.20 5.63 -5.10
CA ASP A 59 21.15 6.88 -5.86
C ASP A 59 19.71 7.27 -6.18
N GLN A 60 18.86 6.30 -6.52
CA GLN A 60 17.43 6.52 -6.72
C GLN A 60 16.75 7.01 -5.43
N ALA A 61 17.03 6.38 -4.29
CA ALA A 61 16.50 6.80 -3.00
C ALA A 61 16.93 8.23 -2.64
N LEU A 62 18.19 8.59 -2.90
CA LEU A 62 18.70 9.95 -2.69
C LEU A 62 18.06 10.98 -3.62
N ASN A 63 17.86 10.63 -4.89
CA ASN A 63 17.20 11.50 -5.86
C ASN A 63 15.74 11.76 -5.46
N VAL A 64 15.01 10.73 -5.05
CA VAL A 64 13.64 10.85 -4.52
C VAL A 64 13.61 11.75 -3.29
N LYS A 65 14.51 11.53 -2.32
CA LYS A 65 14.62 12.34 -1.12
C LYS A 65 14.85 13.82 -1.45
N ASN A 66 15.82 14.11 -2.30
CA ASN A 66 16.15 15.48 -2.69
C ASN A 66 14.95 16.15 -3.37
N ARG A 67 14.29 15.42 -4.26
CA ARG A 67 13.14 15.95 -4.99
C ARG A 67 11.93 16.20 -4.07
N LEU A 68 11.68 15.34 -3.10
CA LEU A 68 10.67 15.58 -2.06
C LEU A 68 11.00 16.83 -1.24
N GLN A 69 12.25 17.02 -0.83
CA GLN A 69 12.69 18.20 -0.08
C GLN A 69 12.49 19.52 -0.86
N GLU A 70 12.64 19.50 -2.18
CA GLU A 70 12.38 20.65 -3.04
C GLU A 70 10.88 20.92 -3.22
N LEU A 71 10.09 19.86 -3.38
CA LEU A 71 8.70 19.98 -3.80
C LEU A 71 7.74 20.23 -2.63
N VAL A 72 7.89 19.51 -1.52
CA VAL A 72 6.97 19.58 -0.37
C VAL A 72 6.74 21.00 0.13
N PRO A 73 7.75 21.88 0.25
CA PRO A 73 7.53 23.26 0.68
C PRO A 73 6.60 24.08 -0.22
N THR A 74 6.37 23.65 -1.46
CA THR A 74 5.53 24.36 -2.44
C THR A 74 4.08 23.84 -2.49
N LEU A 75 3.77 22.73 -1.77
CA LEU A 75 2.48 22.07 -1.85
C LEU A 75 1.47 22.65 -0.85
N PRO A 76 0.17 22.69 -1.22
CA PRO A 76 -0.87 23.24 -0.36
C PRO A 76 -1.05 22.50 0.97
N ARG A 77 -0.82 21.19 1.00
CA ARG A 77 -0.97 20.33 2.20
C ARG A 77 0.36 20.00 2.89
N ARG A 78 1.33 20.88 2.74
CA ARG A 78 2.70 20.74 3.25
C ARG A 78 2.76 20.21 4.68
N GLU A 79 2.02 20.81 5.61
CA GLU A 79 2.09 20.45 7.03
C GLU A 79 1.70 18.99 7.28
N ILE A 80 0.66 18.50 6.59
CA ILE A 80 0.21 17.11 6.66
C ILE A 80 1.28 16.18 6.10
N ILE A 81 1.85 16.52 4.93
CA ILE A 81 2.89 15.73 4.27
C ILE A 81 4.15 15.64 5.15
N GLU A 82 4.59 16.77 5.73
CA GLU A 82 5.75 16.79 6.62
C GLU A 82 5.54 15.91 7.86
N GLU A 83 4.36 15.89 8.44
CA GLU A 83 4.02 15.06 9.59
C GLU A 83 3.97 13.57 9.21
N SER A 84 3.35 13.21 8.09
CA SER A 84 3.35 11.86 7.52
C SER A 84 4.78 11.36 7.27
N PHE A 85 5.62 12.18 6.66
CA PHE A 85 7.03 11.81 6.40
C PHE A 85 7.88 11.70 7.67
N ALA A 86 7.53 12.41 8.72
CA ALA A 86 8.23 12.32 10.00
C ALA A 86 7.85 11.09 10.82
N SER A 87 6.66 10.54 10.62
CA SER A 87 6.09 9.50 11.48
C SER A 87 6.11 8.09 10.88
N ARG A 88 5.60 7.91 9.68
CA ARG A 88 5.31 6.58 9.11
C ARG A 88 5.90 6.31 7.74
N SER A 89 6.71 7.21 7.21
CA SER A 89 7.29 7.09 5.88
C SER A 89 8.76 6.75 5.92
N ALA A 90 9.25 6.06 4.90
CA ALA A 90 10.64 5.64 4.80
C ALA A 90 11.11 5.50 3.36
N LEU A 91 12.41 5.75 3.15
CA LEU A 91 13.13 5.34 1.94
C LEU A 91 14.10 4.23 2.35
N ILE A 92 13.81 3.00 1.94
CA ILE A 92 14.55 1.78 2.31
C ILE A 92 15.45 1.41 1.13
N VAL A 93 16.74 1.31 1.39
CA VAL A 93 17.70 0.77 0.43
C VAL A 93 18.04 -0.65 0.83
N CYS A 94 17.63 -1.60 0.01
CA CYS A 94 17.82 -3.03 0.22
C CYS A 94 19.07 -3.53 -0.51
N ASP A 95 19.70 -4.57 0.00
CA ASP A 95 20.85 -5.21 -0.63
C ASP A 95 20.46 -6.10 -1.84
N SER A 96 19.17 -6.50 -1.90
CA SER A 96 18.62 -7.32 -2.97
C SER A 96 17.14 -7.06 -3.22
N LYS A 97 16.64 -7.49 -4.39
CA LYS A 97 15.22 -7.49 -4.71
C LYS A 97 14.42 -8.37 -3.71
N GLU A 98 14.98 -9.50 -3.31
CA GLU A 98 14.37 -10.41 -2.33
C GLU A 98 14.09 -9.69 -1.01
N GLU A 99 15.05 -8.90 -0.54
CA GLU A 99 14.89 -8.12 0.69
C GLU A 99 13.80 -7.05 0.56
N CYS A 100 13.64 -6.41 -0.62
CA CYS A 100 12.52 -5.51 -0.86
C CYS A 100 11.17 -6.23 -0.71
N PHE A 101 11.03 -7.45 -1.26
CA PHE A 101 9.79 -8.23 -1.14
C PHE A 101 9.59 -8.81 0.27
N ASP A 102 10.64 -9.11 1.01
CA ASP A 102 10.52 -9.49 2.42
C ASP A 102 9.97 -8.31 3.24
N ALA A 103 10.44 -7.09 2.99
CA ALA A 103 9.91 -5.89 3.61
C ALA A 103 8.43 -5.65 3.24
N VAL A 104 8.04 -5.86 1.96
CA VAL A 104 6.63 -5.82 1.52
C VAL A 104 5.76 -6.79 2.32
N ASN A 105 6.19 -8.05 2.39
CA ASN A 105 5.41 -9.11 3.04
C ASN A 105 5.33 -8.94 4.56
N GLU A 106 6.36 -8.35 5.18
CA GLU A 106 6.34 -8.00 6.59
C GLU A 106 5.42 -6.81 6.87
N MET A 107 5.49 -5.76 6.06
CA MET A 107 4.63 -4.59 6.20
C MET A 107 3.18 -4.89 5.85
N ALA A 108 2.94 -5.66 4.78
CA ALA A 108 1.62 -5.96 4.21
C ALA A 108 0.83 -4.68 3.91
N PRO A 109 1.31 -3.82 3.00
CA PRO A 109 0.78 -2.50 2.77
C PRO A 109 -0.63 -2.53 2.19
N GLU A 110 -1.39 -1.46 2.41
CA GLU A 110 -2.68 -1.22 1.76
C GLU A 110 -2.54 -1.16 0.24
N HIS A 111 -1.67 -0.28 -0.24
CA HIS A 111 -1.35 -0.13 -1.66
C HIS A 111 0.11 -0.54 -1.91
N LEU A 112 0.32 -1.45 -2.85
CA LEU A 112 1.64 -1.87 -3.29
C LEU A 112 1.83 -1.55 -4.78
N GLU A 113 2.80 -0.72 -5.11
CA GLU A 113 3.23 -0.51 -6.49
C GLU A 113 4.48 -1.31 -6.82
N LEU A 114 4.44 -2.01 -7.95
CA LEU A 114 5.56 -2.77 -8.49
C LEU A 114 6.13 -2.06 -9.72
N LEU A 115 7.18 -1.28 -9.52
CA LEU A 115 7.95 -0.61 -10.56
C LEU A 115 9.27 -1.35 -10.80
N THR A 116 9.17 -2.69 -10.89
CA THR A 116 10.30 -3.57 -11.10
C THR A 116 10.54 -3.82 -12.59
N GLU A 117 11.70 -4.45 -12.91
CA GLU A 117 12.08 -4.80 -14.30
C GLU A 117 11.04 -5.70 -14.96
N ASP A 118 10.54 -6.70 -14.24
CA ASP A 118 9.47 -7.59 -14.70
C ASP A 118 8.37 -7.73 -13.63
N PRO A 119 7.50 -6.71 -13.52
CA PRO A 119 6.54 -6.65 -12.42
C PRO A 119 5.50 -7.76 -12.45
N PHE A 120 5.16 -8.32 -13.61
CA PHE A 120 4.25 -9.47 -13.70
C PHE A 120 4.90 -10.78 -13.23
N GLN A 121 6.18 -10.97 -13.49
CA GLN A 121 6.90 -12.12 -12.93
C GLN A 121 7.09 -11.98 -11.43
N ASP A 122 7.26 -10.77 -10.92
CA ASP A 122 7.47 -10.53 -9.49
C ASP A 122 6.20 -10.70 -8.64
N LEU A 123 5.00 -10.76 -9.25
CA LEU A 123 3.74 -10.96 -8.51
C LEU A 123 3.75 -12.18 -7.57
N HIS A 124 4.43 -13.26 -7.93
CA HIS A 124 4.51 -14.47 -7.09
C HIS A 124 5.28 -14.27 -5.78
N ARG A 125 6.08 -13.20 -5.68
CA ARG A 125 6.84 -12.84 -4.47
C ARG A 125 5.97 -12.11 -3.44
N VAL A 126 4.86 -11.50 -3.88
CA VAL A 126 3.93 -10.78 -3.03
C VAL A 126 2.96 -11.76 -2.38
N ARG A 127 2.98 -11.83 -1.07
CA ARG A 127 2.04 -12.65 -0.26
C ARG A 127 0.99 -11.77 0.42
N ASN A 128 1.37 -10.57 0.78
CA ASN A 128 0.56 -9.70 1.64
C ASN A 128 0.54 -8.29 1.06
N ALA A 129 -0.57 -7.90 0.45
CA ALA A 129 -0.88 -6.52 0.06
C ALA A 129 -2.39 -6.36 -0.10
N GLY A 130 -2.93 -5.18 0.16
CA GLY A 130 -4.35 -4.88 -0.04
C GLY A 130 -4.69 -4.79 -1.52
N ALA A 131 -4.01 -3.94 -2.27
CA ALA A 131 -4.08 -3.84 -3.72
C ALA A 131 -2.66 -3.80 -4.32
N ILE A 132 -2.50 -4.36 -5.53
CA ILE A 132 -1.21 -4.41 -6.22
C ILE A 132 -1.34 -3.69 -7.57
N PHE A 133 -0.53 -2.67 -7.75
CA PHE A 133 -0.44 -1.84 -8.96
C PHE A 133 0.79 -2.26 -9.75
N VAL A 134 0.59 -2.75 -10.97
CA VAL A 134 1.62 -3.46 -11.72
C VAL A 134 2.13 -2.61 -12.87
N GLY A 135 3.38 -2.18 -12.75
CA GLY A 135 4.10 -1.44 -13.79
C GLY A 135 3.85 0.07 -13.80
N PRO A 136 4.65 0.81 -14.58
CA PRO A 136 4.74 2.28 -14.48
C PRO A 136 3.52 3.06 -15.02
N ASN A 137 2.55 2.37 -15.61
CA ASN A 137 1.34 2.98 -16.16
C ASN A 137 0.11 2.74 -15.26
N THR A 138 0.31 2.24 -14.05
CA THR A 138 -0.77 1.89 -13.13
C THR A 138 -0.49 2.52 -11.75
N PRO A 139 -0.53 3.86 -11.63
CA PRO A 139 -0.35 4.52 -10.35
C PRO A 139 -1.55 4.28 -9.42
N GLU A 140 -1.34 4.40 -8.12
CA GLU A 140 -2.34 4.17 -7.08
C GLU A 140 -3.65 4.93 -7.32
N ALA A 141 -3.58 6.21 -7.67
CA ALA A 141 -4.74 7.05 -7.93
C ALA A 141 -5.68 6.51 -9.03
N VAL A 142 -5.16 5.74 -10.00
CA VAL A 142 -6.00 5.07 -11.01
C VAL A 142 -6.88 4.01 -10.38
N GLY A 143 -6.37 3.26 -9.41
CA GLY A 143 -7.13 2.24 -8.68
C GLY A 143 -8.27 2.84 -7.87
N ASP A 144 -7.98 3.87 -7.12
CA ASP A 144 -8.94 4.48 -6.21
C ASP A 144 -10.07 5.23 -6.94
N TYR A 145 -9.76 5.88 -8.07
CA TYR A 145 -10.70 6.80 -8.68
C TYR A 145 -11.28 6.36 -10.02
N PHE A 146 -10.69 5.39 -10.71
CA PHE A 146 -11.08 5.09 -12.09
C PHE A 146 -11.14 3.61 -12.48
N ALA A 147 -10.24 2.76 -12.01
CA ALA A 147 -10.09 1.38 -12.50
C ALA A 147 -11.24 0.42 -12.11
N GLY A 148 -12.02 0.77 -11.10
CA GLY A 148 -13.24 0.06 -10.71
C GLY A 148 -13.12 -0.98 -9.60
N PRO A 149 -11.94 -1.50 -9.18
CA PRO A 149 -11.84 -2.31 -7.98
C PRO A 149 -12.30 -1.55 -6.75
N ASN A 150 -12.68 -2.29 -5.69
CA ASN A 150 -13.01 -1.68 -4.41
C ASN A 150 -11.76 -1.13 -3.74
N HIS A 151 -11.79 0.13 -3.31
CA HIS A 151 -10.70 0.80 -2.61
C HIS A 151 -10.83 0.76 -1.07
N THR A 152 -11.79 0.01 -0.53
CA THR A 152 -11.83 -0.30 0.90
C THR A 152 -10.92 -1.49 1.14
N LEU A 153 -9.69 -1.19 1.52
CA LEU A 153 -8.58 -2.13 1.57
C LEU A 153 -8.15 -2.39 3.02
N PRO A 154 -7.51 -3.54 3.30
CA PRO A 154 -6.91 -3.80 4.59
C PRO A 154 -5.68 -2.92 4.81
N THR A 155 -5.62 -2.22 5.95
CA THR A 155 -4.55 -1.30 6.36
C THR A 155 -3.80 -1.85 7.59
N SER A 156 -2.68 -1.23 7.94
CA SER A 156 -1.92 -1.52 9.17
C SER A 156 -1.53 -2.99 9.31
N GLY A 157 -1.06 -3.58 8.22
CA GLY A 157 -0.62 -4.97 8.17
C GLY A 157 -1.73 -6.01 8.14
N CYS A 158 -3.00 -5.60 8.08
CA CYS A 158 -4.14 -6.51 8.04
C CYS A 158 -4.21 -7.31 6.73
N ALA A 159 -3.53 -6.90 5.66
CA ALA A 159 -3.44 -7.66 4.41
C ALA A 159 -2.78 -9.04 4.59
N LYS A 160 -2.19 -9.35 5.75
CA LYS A 160 -1.73 -10.69 6.13
C LYS A 160 -2.86 -11.69 6.30
N PHE A 161 -4.11 -11.24 6.54
CA PHE A 161 -5.26 -12.10 6.80
C PHE A 161 -6.60 -11.53 6.31
N ALA A 162 -6.65 -10.31 5.84
CA ALA A 162 -7.84 -9.66 5.31
C ALA A 162 -7.70 -9.37 3.81
N SER A 163 -8.83 -9.25 3.13
CA SER A 163 -8.93 -8.92 1.71
C SER A 163 -9.61 -7.58 1.50
N PRO A 164 -9.53 -6.99 0.29
CA PRO A 164 -10.41 -5.88 -0.09
C PRO A 164 -11.89 -6.22 0.14
N LEU A 165 -12.68 -5.21 0.49
CA LEU A 165 -14.12 -5.39 0.70
C LEU A 165 -14.79 -5.98 -0.53
N GLY A 166 -15.53 -7.08 -0.34
CA GLY A 166 -16.17 -7.81 -1.42
C GLY A 166 -17.56 -8.30 -1.03
N VAL A 167 -18.23 -8.96 -1.97
CA VAL A 167 -19.58 -9.52 -1.77
C VAL A 167 -19.61 -10.55 -0.63
N GLN A 168 -18.52 -11.30 -0.46
CA GLN A 168 -18.37 -12.29 0.60
C GLN A 168 -18.51 -11.71 2.01
N ASP A 169 -18.18 -10.44 2.22
CA ASP A 169 -18.30 -9.77 3.52
C ASP A 169 -19.77 -9.54 3.94
N PHE A 170 -20.68 -9.60 2.96
CA PHE A 170 -22.14 -9.44 3.15
C PHE A 170 -22.88 -10.76 3.08
N THR A 171 -22.20 -11.89 2.96
CA THR A 171 -22.78 -13.23 2.87
C THR A 171 -22.33 -14.10 4.03
N LYS A 172 -23.12 -15.14 4.30
CA LYS A 172 -22.73 -16.19 5.25
C LYS A 172 -23.11 -17.56 4.71
N SER A 173 -22.41 -18.57 5.14
CA SER A 173 -22.71 -19.98 4.84
C SER A 173 -23.02 -20.75 6.12
N SER A 174 -23.77 -21.84 5.98
CA SER A 174 -24.04 -22.79 7.05
C SER A 174 -23.70 -24.21 6.61
N SER A 175 -23.11 -25.00 7.49
CA SER A 175 -22.95 -26.43 7.26
C SER A 175 -24.26 -27.15 7.57
N VAL A 176 -24.66 -28.07 6.68
CA VAL A 176 -25.82 -28.94 6.87
C VAL A 176 -25.32 -30.38 6.80
N LEU A 177 -25.57 -31.14 7.85
CA LEU A 177 -25.22 -32.55 7.96
C LEU A 177 -26.48 -33.38 8.19
N ALA A 178 -26.58 -34.49 7.48
CA ALA A 178 -27.66 -35.46 7.67
C ALA A 178 -27.11 -36.89 7.51
N TYR A 179 -27.49 -37.77 8.43
CA TYR A 179 -27.19 -39.20 8.34
C TYR A 179 -28.48 -39.98 8.17
N SER A 180 -28.46 -41.02 7.39
CA SER A 180 -29.53 -42.04 7.33
C SER A 180 -29.13 -43.24 8.21
N GLU A 181 -30.09 -44.01 8.68
CA GLU A 181 -29.87 -45.31 9.30
C GLU A 181 -29.22 -46.32 8.32
#